data_17187bdb2146a4dc16fb44a20f02adf6
#
_entry.id   17187bdb2146a4dc16fb44a20f02adf6
#
_cell.length_a   1.000
_cell.length_b   1.000
_cell.length_c   1.000
_cell.angle_alpha   90.00
_cell.angle_beta   90.00
_cell.angle_gamma   90.00
#
_symmetry.space_group_name_H-M   'P 1'
#
loop_
_entity.id
_entity.type
_entity.pdbx_description
1 polymer ?
#
loop_
_entity_poly.entity_id
_entity_poly.type
_entity_poly.pdbx_seq_one_letter_code
_entity_poly.pdbx_strand_id
1 'polypeptide(L)'
;MLLWLKHLIQRGIECKIPIIGVCRGMQIIQNFFGINLFKIDGHIKVRHELKYGGKKINVNSFHNYGTKENNKHFNIDAKASDGVIKAISHMKYPIKGIMWHPEREKEFSDNDILLFKKHFKSIK
;
A
#
# COMPACT_ATOMS: atom_id res chain seq x y z
N MET A 1 5.83 -16.86 6.04
CA MET A 1 5.06 -16.09 5.06
C MET A 1 3.94 -16.94 4.49
N LEU A 2 2.82 -16.36 4.29
CA LEU A 2 1.62 -17.05 3.84
C LEU A 2 1.72 -17.34 2.33
N LEU A 3 2.04 -18.57 2.01
CA LEU A 3 2.27 -19.01 0.62
C LEU A 3 1.04 -18.78 -0.28
N TRP A 4 -0.15 -18.98 0.27
CA TRP A 4 -1.38 -18.80 -0.49
C TRP A 4 -1.61 -17.35 -0.92
N LEU A 5 -1.11 -16.35 -0.16
CA LEU A 5 -1.18 -14.94 -0.57
C LEU A 5 -0.30 -14.67 -1.78
N LYS A 6 0.85 -15.33 -1.87
CA LYS A 6 1.70 -15.26 -3.07
C LYS A 6 0.99 -15.85 -4.28
N HIS A 7 0.25 -16.94 -4.09
CA HIS A 7 -0.55 -17.53 -5.15
C HIS A 7 -1.67 -16.59 -5.60
N LEU A 8 -2.32 -15.87 -4.67
CA LEU A 8 -3.33 -14.87 -5.02
C LEU A 8 -2.75 -13.75 -5.88
N ILE A 9 -1.57 -13.24 -5.51
CA ILE A 9 -0.90 -12.21 -6.30
C ILE A 9 -0.58 -12.74 -7.70
N GLN A 10 -0.05 -13.95 -7.79
CA GLN A 10 0.28 -14.58 -9.06
C GLN A 10 -0.95 -14.74 -9.95
N ARG A 11 -2.07 -15.21 -9.39
CA ARG A 11 -3.34 -15.33 -10.13
C ARG A 11 -3.86 -13.97 -10.57
N GLY A 12 -3.76 -12.97 -9.70
CA GLY A 12 -4.15 -11.61 -10.06
C GLY A 12 -3.37 -11.07 -11.24
N ILE A 13 -2.06 -11.33 -11.27
CA ILE A 13 -1.21 -10.94 -12.39
C ILE A 13 -1.63 -11.66 -13.67
N GLU A 14 -1.80 -12.97 -13.62
CA GLU A 14 -2.17 -13.79 -14.78
C GLU A 14 -3.54 -13.40 -15.34
N CYS A 15 -4.51 -13.12 -14.48
CA CYS A 15 -5.87 -12.81 -14.86
C CYS A 15 -6.14 -11.30 -14.98
N LYS A 16 -5.14 -10.46 -14.76
CA LYS A 16 -5.25 -9.00 -14.79
C LYS A 16 -6.32 -8.45 -13.85
N ILE A 17 -6.39 -9.03 -12.64
CA ILE A 17 -7.35 -8.62 -11.61
C ILE A 17 -6.73 -7.49 -10.78
N PRO A 18 -7.43 -6.36 -10.60
CA PRO A 18 -6.94 -5.29 -9.71
C PRO A 18 -6.82 -5.76 -8.26
N ILE A 19 -5.71 -5.37 -7.62
CA ILE A 19 -5.40 -5.73 -6.23
C ILE A 19 -5.04 -4.46 -5.47
N ILE A 20 -5.55 -4.34 -4.23
CA ILE A 20 -5.04 -3.37 -3.27
C ILE A 20 -4.60 -4.14 -2.02
N GLY A 21 -3.33 -3.97 -1.65
CA GLY A 21 -2.80 -4.50 -0.40
C GLY A 21 -2.85 -3.44 0.69
N VAL A 22 -3.48 -3.75 1.81
CA VAL A 22 -3.60 -2.83 2.96
C VAL A 22 -2.65 -3.29 4.06
N CYS A 23 -1.74 -2.42 4.48
CA CYS A 23 -0.76 -2.63 5.53
C CYS A 23 0.06 -3.91 5.30
N ARG A 24 -0.25 -5.01 5.98
CA ARG A 24 0.43 -6.28 5.77
C ARG A 24 0.31 -6.77 4.32
N GLY A 25 -0.83 -6.51 3.68
CA GLY A 25 -1.01 -6.82 2.25
C GLY A 25 -0.02 -6.07 1.36
N MET A 26 0.23 -4.80 1.64
CA MET A 26 1.25 -4.04 0.93
C MET A 26 2.65 -4.64 1.17
N GLN A 27 2.95 -5.03 2.41
CA GLN A 27 4.24 -5.65 2.75
C GLN A 27 4.44 -6.95 1.97
N ILE A 28 3.42 -7.76 1.85
CA ILE A 28 3.47 -9.02 1.10
C ILE A 28 3.69 -8.74 -0.39
N ILE A 29 3.02 -7.73 -0.93
CA ILE A 29 3.23 -7.30 -2.32
C ILE A 29 4.67 -6.86 -2.53
N GLN A 30 5.20 -6.01 -1.65
CA GLN A 30 6.58 -5.56 -1.74
C GLN A 30 7.56 -6.73 -1.71
N ASN A 31 7.37 -7.66 -0.78
CA ASN A 31 8.24 -8.83 -0.65
C ASN A 31 8.13 -9.76 -1.87
N PHE A 32 6.92 -9.93 -2.42
CA PHE A 32 6.71 -10.72 -3.63
C PHE A 32 7.58 -10.21 -4.79
N PHE A 33 7.73 -8.90 -4.91
CA PHE A 33 8.54 -8.28 -5.96
C PHE A 33 9.97 -7.98 -5.54
N GLY A 34 10.45 -8.59 -4.46
CA GLY A 34 11.86 -8.56 -4.09
C GLY A 34 12.30 -7.41 -3.19
N ILE A 35 11.37 -6.70 -2.57
CA ILE A 35 11.70 -5.63 -1.62
C ILE A 35 11.77 -6.19 -0.22
N ASN A 36 12.87 -5.90 0.50
CA ASN A 36 13.06 -6.29 1.89
C ASN A 36 12.41 -5.29 2.83
N LEU A 37 11.87 -5.79 3.93
CA LEU A 37 11.24 -5.00 4.98
C LEU A 37 12.13 -4.98 6.21
N PHE A 38 12.12 -3.87 6.93
CA PHE A 38 12.96 -3.64 8.10
C PHE A 38 12.10 -3.21 9.27
N LYS A 39 12.56 -3.48 10.48
CA LYS A 39 11.93 -2.95 11.67
C LYS A 39 12.11 -1.43 11.68
N ILE A 40 11.04 -0.69 11.94
CA ILE A 40 11.04 0.77 11.95
C ILE A 40 10.38 1.27 13.23
N ASP A 41 10.71 2.50 13.61
CA ASP A 41 10.15 3.16 14.78
C ASP A 41 9.21 4.30 14.37
N GLY A 42 8.30 4.67 15.27
CA GLY A 42 7.44 5.84 15.08
C GLY A 42 6.23 5.63 14.20
N HIS A 43 5.85 4.37 13.93
CA HIS A 43 4.74 4.05 13.02
C HIS A 43 3.62 3.22 13.68
N ILE A 44 3.61 3.12 15.01
CA ILE A 44 2.56 2.40 15.74
C ILE A 44 1.70 3.40 16.51
N LYS A 45 0.38 3.32 16.30
CA LYS A 45 -0.63 4.17 16.98
C LYS A 45 -0.33 5.67 16.84
N VAL A 46 0.09 6.07 15.68
CA VAL A 46 0.37 7.47 15.33
C VAL A 46 -0.38 7.84 14.08
N ARG A 47 -0.35 9.13 13.74
CA ARG A 47 -0.90 9.61 12.49
C ARG A 47 0.20 10.31 11.71
N HIS A 48 0.13 10.20 10.40
CA HIS A 48 1.06 10.87 9.50
C HIS A 48 0.32 11.73 8.49
N GLU A 49 0.88 12.90 8.21
CA GLU A 49 0.44 13.68 7.07
C GLU A 49 1.27 13.26 5.87
N LEU A 50 0.59 12.88 4.80
CA LEU A 50 1.22 12.41 3.56
C LEU A 50 0.76 13.27 2.40
N LYS A 51 1.61 13.39 1.41
CA LYS A 51 1.23 13.96 0.13
C LYS A 51 0.91 12.80 -0.82
N TYR A 52 -0.33 12.73 -1.27
CA TYR A 52 -0.79 11.66 -2.15
C TYR A 52 -1.66 12.25 -3.25
N GLY A 53 -1.29 12.00 -4.52
CA GLY A 53 -2.02 12.54 -5.66
C GLY A 53 -2.08 14.06 -5.69
N GLY A 54 -1.04 14.73 -5.18
CA GLY A 54 -0.99 16.19 -5.10
C GLY A 54 -1.78 16.79 -3.93
N LYS A 55 -2.40 15.96 -3.11
CA LYS A 55 -3.16 16.40 -1.94
C LYS A 55 -2.47 15.98 -0.66
N LYS A 56 -2.64 16.77 0.40
CA LYS A 56 -2.23 16.38 1.74
C LYS A 56 -3.35 15.56 2.35
N ILE A 57 -3.01 14.38 2.86
CA ILE A 57 -3.95 13.52 3.57
C ILE A 57 -3.38 13.17 4.94
N ASN A 58 -4.24 12.93 5.91
CA ASN A 58 -3.86 12.50 7.24
C ASN A 58 -4.32 11.06 7.42
N VAL A 59 -3.38 10.15 7.72
CA VAL A 59 -3.66 8.71 7.80
C VAL A 59 -3.17 8.14 9.12
N ASN A 60 -3.82 7.07 9.57
CA ASN A 60 -3.37 6.31 10.73
C ASN A 60 -2.14 5.47 10.38
N SER A 61 -1.42 5.03 11.41
CA SER A 61 -0.25 4.18 11.23
C SER A 61 -0.18 3.16 12.36
N PHE A 62 -0.15 1.87 11.98
CA PHE A 62 -0.18 0.74 12.91
C PHE A 62 0.74 -0.37 12.43
N HIS A 63 1.99 -0.05 12.11
CA HIS A 63 2.95 -1.06 11.67
C HIS A 63 4.33 -0.82 12.25
N ASN A 64 5.07 -1.89 12.50
CA ASN A 64 6.43 -1.81 13.00
C ASN A 64 7.48 -2.34 11.99
N TYR A 65 7.03 -2.68 10.79
CA TYR A 65 7.90 -3.01 9.67
C TYR A 65 7.58 -2.13 8.48
N GLY A 66 8.58 -1.83 7.69
CA GLY A 66 8.43 -1.01 6.50
C GLY A 66 9.76 -0.87 5.77
N THR A 67 9.81 0.00 4.80
CA THR A 67 11.03 0.23 4.04
C THR A 67 11.10 1.64 3.48
N LYS A 68 12.31 2.13 3.32
CA LYS A 68 12.62 3.35 2.55
C LYS A 68 13.13 3.00 1.17
N GLU A 69 13.29 1.71 0.89
CA GLU A 69 13.84 1.20 -0.37
C GLU A 69 12.74 0.88 -1.36
N ASN A 70 13.03 1.10 -2.61
CA ASN A 70 12.14 0.76 -3.72
C ASN A 70 12.94 0.06 -4.82
N ASN A 71 12.26 -0.48 -5.80
CA ASN A 71 12.90 -1.04 -6.97
C ASN A 71 12.13 -0.65 -8.24
N LYS A 72 12.52 -1.22 -9.38
CA LYS A 72 11.96 -0.89 -10.69
C LYS A 72 10.49 -1.26 -10.87
N HIS A 73 9.92 -2.07 -9.98
CA HIS A 73 8.55 -2.55 -10.14
C HIS A 73 7.48 -1.53 -9.71
N PHE A 74 7.83 -0.59 -8.85
CA PHE A 74 6.83 0.31 -8.24
C PHE A 74 7.13 1.78 -8.40
N ASN A 75 6.05 2.55 -8.56
CA ASN A 75 6.03 3.97 -8.26
C ASN A 75 5.77 4.14 -6.77
N ILE A 76 6.44 5.11 -6.15
CA ILE A 76 6.16 5.50 -4.76
C ILE A 76 5.10 6.59 -4.83
N ASP A 77 3.91 6.28 -4.32
CA ASP A 77 2.78 7.22 -4.34
C ASP A 77 2.76 8.13 -3.12
N ALA A 78 3.28 7.67 -1.98
CA ALA A 78 3.37 8.48 -0.76
C ALA A 78 4.48 7.96 0.17
N LYS A 79 5.10 8.89 0.91
CA LYS A 79 6.10 8.60 1.95
C LYS A 79 5.76 9.37 3.22
N ALA A 80 6.11 8.81 4.37
CA ALA A 80 6.13 9.55 5.62
C ALA A 80 7.33 10.52 5.65
N SER A 81 7.34 11.43 6.60
CA SER A 81 8.41 12.43 6.73
C SER A 81 9.79 11.82 6.97
N ASP A 82 9.86 10.62 7.55
CA ASP A 82 11.11 9.90 7.78
C ASP A 82 11.56 9.08 6.55
N GLY A 83 10.82 9.15 5.44
CA GLY A 83 11.15 8.45 4.21
C GLY A 83 10.55 7.05 4.08
N VAL A 84 9.85 6.57 5.10
CA VAL A 84 9.18 5.26 5.02
C VAL A 84 8.08 5.31 3.96
N ILE A 85 8.09 4.35 3.05
CA ILE A 85 7.13 4.28 1.95
C ILE A 85 5.76 3.86 2.48
N LYS A 86 4.74 4.65 2.17
CA LYS A 86 3.38 4.46 2.68
C LYS A 86 2.36 4.07 1.61
N ALA A 87 2.67 4.31 0.34
CA ALA A 87 1.79 3.90 -0.75
C ALA A 87 2.61 3.63 -2.00
N ILE A 88 2.21 2.60 -2.72
CA ILE A 88 2.87 2.16 -3.94
C ILE A 88 1.85 1.81 -5.01
N SER A 89 2.27 1.90 -6.27
CA SER A 89 1.52 1.33 -7.40
C SER A 89 2.50 0.63 -8.33
N HIS A 90 2.11 -0.54 -8.83
CA HIS A 90 2.94 -1.29 -9.75
C HIS A 90 3.02 -0.58 -11.10
N MET A 91 4.21 -0.62 -11.70
CA MET A 91 4.46 0.04 -12.99
C MET A 91 3.69 -0.59 -14.14
N LYS A 92 3.35 -1.86 -14.03
CA LYS A 92 2.78 -2.66 -15.13
C LYS A 92 1.41 -3.26 -14.81
N TYR A 93 1.21 -3.74 -13.60
CA TYR A 93 -0.01 -4.45 -13.19
C TYR A 93 -0.93 -3.55 -12.37
N PRO A 94 -2.25 -3.82 -12.35
CA PRO A 94 -3.18 -3.03 -11.53
C PRO A 94 -3.08 -3.45 -10.04
N ILE A 95 -1.91 -3.26 -9.46
CA ILE A 95 -1.61 -3.60 -8.08
C ILE A 95 -1.20 -2.33 -7.34
N LYS A 96 -1.87 -2.03 -6.24
CA LYS A 96 -1.55 -0.93 -5.34
C LYS A 96 -1.37 -1.42 -3.92
N GLY A 97 -0.64 -0.66 -3.14
CA GLY A 97 -0.49 -0.90 -1.71
C GLY A 97 -0.59 0.39 -0.92
N ILE A 98 -1.19 0.31 0.25
CA ILE A 98 -1.23 1.39 1.22
C ILE A 98 -0.86 0.84 2.59
N MET A 99 -0.16 1.64 3.40
CA MET A 99 0.28 1.20 4.74
C MET A 99 -0.66 1.62 5.86
N TRP A 100 -1.61 2.48 5.59
CA TRP A 100 -2.62 2.84 6.58
C TRP A 100 -3.80 1.90 6.50
N HIS A 101 -4.64 1.96 7.56
CA HIS A 101 -5.82 1.12 7.69
C HIS A 101 -7.09 1.97 7.54
N PRO A 102 -7.69 2.03 6.33
CA PRO A 102 -8.95 2.77 6.15
C PRO A 102 -10.06 2.32 7.08
N GLU A 103 -10.08 1.03 7.41
CA GLU A 103 -11.12 0.43 8.25
C GLU A 103 -11.00 0.83 9.72
N ARG A 104 -9.87 1.41 10.14
CA ARG A 104 -9.66 1.85 11.55
C ARG A 104 -10.03 3.31 11.78
N GLU A 105 -10.46 4.02 10.74
CA GLU A 105 -11.02 5.35 10.91
C GLU A 105 -12.45 5.22 11.42
N LYS A 106 -12.91 6.21 12.19
CA LYS A 106 -14.30 6.23 12.67
C LYS A 106 -15.28 6.15 11.51
N GLU A 107 -14.95 6.84 10.42
CA GLU A 107 -15.66 6.76 9.15
C GLU A 107 -14.63 6.65 8.04
N PHE A 108 -14.95 5.90 6.99
CA PHE A 108 -14.08 5.85 5.81
C PHE A 108 -13.88 7.25 5.26
N SER A 109 -12.62 7.64 5.05
CA SER A 109 -12.33 8.93 4.47
C SER A 109 -12.76 8.97 2.99
N ASP A 110 -13.14 10.17 2.52
CA ASP A 110 -13.49 10.35 1.12
C ASP A 110 -12.31 10.01 0.20
N ASN A 111 -11.09 10.31 0.65
CA ASN A 111 -9.88 9.99 -0.11
C ASN A 111 -9.72 8.48 -0.31
N ASP A 112 -9.98 7.69 0.72
CA ASP A 112 -9.88 6.22 0.64
C ASP A 112 -10.99 5.65 -0.22
N ILE A 113 -12.22 6.15 -0.08
CA ILE A 113 -13.33 5.73 -0.93
C ILE A 113 -13.00 5.98 -2.40
N LEU A 114 -12.45 7.15 -2.70
CA LEU A 114 -12.08 7.51 -4.07
C LEU A 114 -10.96 6.62 -4.60
N LEU A 115 -9.96 6.32 -3.77
CA LEU A 115 -8.86 5.43 -4.12
C LEU A 115 -9.37 4.06 -4.55
N PHE A 116 -10.23 3.46 -3.73
CA PHE A 116 -10.79 2.14 -4.01
C PHE A 116 -11.68 2.15 -5.25
N LYS A 117 -12.55 3.15 -5.38
CA LYS A 117 -13.42 3.27 -6.55
C LYS A 117 -12.62 3.39 -7.85
N LYS A 118 -11.61 4.25 -7.86
CA LYS A 118 -10.77 4.43 -9.05
C LYS A 118 -10.02 3.15 -9.41
N HIS A 119 -9.45 2.48 -8.41
CA HIS A 119 -8.65 1.30 -8.66
C HIS A 119 -9.46 0.15 -9.22
N PHE A 120 -10.67 -0.04 -8.71
CA PHE A 120 -11.53 -1.15 -9.14
C PHE A 120 -12.49 -0.79 -10.28
N LYS A 121 -12.48 0.44 -10.75
CA LYS A 121 -13.37 0.91 -11.82
C LYS A 121 -13.22 0.13 -13.12
N SER A 122 -12.04 -0.39 -13.39
CA SER A 122 -11.78 -1.16 -14.61
C SER A 122 -12.33 -2.57 -14.57
N ILE A 123 -12.87 -3.00 -13.42
CA ILE A 123 -13.53 -4.30 -13.29
C ILE A 123 -14.96 -4.14 -13.79
N LYS A 124 -15.23 -4.68 -14.94
CA LYS A 124 -16.59 -4.71 -15.47
C LYS A 124 -16.91 -6.10 -15.95
#